data_1b01a1b0c75f1e3684fb218a844b787f
#
_entry.id   1b01a1b0c75f1e3684fb218a844b787f
#
_cell.length_a   1.000
_cell.length_b   1.000
_cell.length_c   1.000
_cell.angle_alpha   90.00
_cell.angle_beta   90.00
_cell.angle_gamma   90.00
#
_symmetry.space_group_name_H-M   'P 1'
#
loop_
_entity.id
_entity.type
_entity.pdbx_description
1 polymer ?
#
loop_
_entity_poly.entity_id
_entity_poly.type
_entity_poly.pdbx_seq_one_letter_code
_entity_poly.pdbx_strand_id
1 'polypeptide(L)'
;PWTAAATAKIKEVFGEMASPFFVFNGTGANTVALQAVTRPFNSILCAETAHINVDECGAPARMTGCAIVTIPAPDGKLTPELIKPRLHNFGVCHHSQPKAVYISQVSELGTIYTIEEVKAIADLLHSYNMYLHMDGARLANACAYLNCSMREVTVDAGVDILSFGGTKNGMMMGEAVVSFRPEITENLQYFRKQSAQLASKLRYLSCQFIPYLENDLWLENARKANSSAYRLAEALKKYPQIRFTLSLIHI
;
A
#
# COMPACT_ATOMS: atom_id res chain seq x y z
N PRO A 1 23.40 -13.27 -3.82
CA PRO A 1 23.91 -12.23 -2.90
C PRO A 1 23.02 -10.98 -2.89
N TRP A 2 22.76 -10.33 -4.06
CA TRP A 2 22.01 -9.06 -4.11
C TRP A 2 20.58 -9.13 -3.55
N THR A 3 19.81 -10.14 -3.96
CA THR A 3 18.44 -10.30 -3.44
C THR A 3 18.41 -10.57 -1.95
N ALA A 4 19.36 -11.36 -1.43
CA ALA A 4 19.46 -11.60 0.01
C ALA A 4 19.83 -10.31 0.78
N ALA A 5 20.75 -9.50 0.25
CA ALA A 5 21.11 -8.21 0.83
C ALA A 5 19.92 -7.23 0.84
N ALA A 6 19.16 -7.16 -0.26
CA ALA A 6 17.95 -6.36 -0.31
C ALA A 6 16.88 -6.85 0.67
N THR A 7 16.72 -8.17 0.83
CA THR A 7 15.82 -8.76 1.84
C THR A 7 16.23 -8.36 3.26
N ALA A 8 17.53 -8.46 3.56
CA ALA A 8 18.06 -8.04 4.86
C ALA A 8 17.80 -6.55 5.12
N LYS A 9 18.00 -5.70 4.12
CA LYS A 9 17.75 -4.26 4.23
C LYS A 9 16.26 -3.93 4.49
N ILE A 10 15.33 -4.64 3.86
CA ILE A 10 13.88 -4.50 4.15
C ILE A 10 13.57 -4.96 5.58
N LYS A 11 14.19 -6.04 6.07
CA LYS A 11 14.03 -6.48 7.46
C LYS A 11 14.59 -5.47 8.47
N GLU A 12 15.70 -4.80 8.17
CA GLU A 12 16.22 -3.71 9.00
C GLU A 12 15.18 -2.59 9.16
N VAL A 13 14.45 -2.26 8.08
CA VAL A 13 13.46 -1.18 8.07
C VAL A 13 12.16 -1.57 8.76
N PHE A 14 11.62 -2.75 8.46
CA PHE A 14 10.28 -3.16 8.89
C PHE A 14 10.25 -4.19 10.03
N GLY A 15 11.41 -4.74 10.40
CA GLY A 15 11.55 -5.77 11.43
C GLY A 15 11.69 -7.19 10.86
N GLU A 16 12.12 -8.11 11.72
CA GLU A 16 12.48 -9.49 11.34
C GLU A 16 11.33 -10.30 10.74
N MET A 17 10.08 -9.98 11.10
CA MET A 17 8.89 -10.64 10.55
C MET A 17 8.60 -10.25 9.10
N ALA A 18 9.22 -9.17 8.59
CA ALA A 18 9.01 -8.71 7.23
C ALA A 18 9.54 -9.72 6.21
N SER A 19 8.68 -10.16 5.31
CA SER A 19 9.01 -11.10 4.24
C SER A 19 8.76 -10.45 2.88
N PRO A 20 9.80 -9.91 2.21
CA PRO A 20 9.65 -9.21 0.94
C PRO A 20 9.66 -10.16 -0.26
N PHE A 21 8.79 -9.87 -1.22
CA PHE A 21 8.69 -10.50 -2.54
C PHE A 21 8.76 -9.42 -3.62
N PHE A 22 9.91 -9.30 -4.27
CA PHE A 22 10.13 -8.27 -5.30
C PHE A 22 9.33 -8.56 -6.55
N VAL A 23 8.72 -7.53 -7.13
CA VAL A 23 7.84 -7.54 -8.30
C VAL A 23 8.15 -6.37 -9.23
N PHE A 24 7.58 -6.35 -10.45
CA PHE A 24 7.93 -5.35 -11.45
C PHE A 24 7.30 -3.98 -11.21
N ASN A 25 6.04 -3.93 -10.75
CA ASN A 25 5.26 -2.69 -10.67
C ASN A 25 4.18 -2.75 -9.59
N GLY A 26 3.55 -1.60 -9.30
CA GLY A 26 2.53 -1.44 -8.27
C GLY A 26 1.29 -2.30 -8.49
N THR A 27 0.74 -2.34 -9.70
CA THR A 27 -0.42 -3.19 -10.04
C THR A 27 -0.11 -4.67 -9.76
N GLY A 28 1.10 -5.12 -10.12
CA GLY A 28 1.56 -6.47 -9.79
C GLY A 28 1.69 -6.69 -8.30
N ALA A 29 2.18 -5.69 -7.54
CA ALA A 29 2.27 -5.77 -6.08
C ALA A 29 0.88 -5.89 -5.46
N ASN A 30 -0.05 -5.00 -5.81
CA ASN A 30 -1.42 -5.01 -5.29
C ASN A 30 -2.14 -6.32 -5.62
N THR A 31 -2.02 -6.79 -6.86
CA THR A 31 -2.60 -8.06 -7.30
C THR A 31 -2.08 -9.25 -6.50
N VAL A 32 -0.76 -9.37 -6.36
CA VAL A 32 -0.12 -10.48 -5.62
C VAL A 32 -0.47 -10.41 -4.13
N ALA A 33 -0.46 -9.21 -3.54
CA ALA A 33 -0.82 -9.01 -2.15
C ALA A 33 -2.27 -9.45 -1.87
N LEU A 34 -3.21 -8.99 -2.70
CA LEU A 34 -4.63 -9.29 -2.54
C LEU A 34 -4.94 -10.78 -2.79
N GLN A 35 -4.28 -11.44 -3.76
CA GLN A 35 -4.40 -12.89 -3.95
C GLN A 35 -3.96 -13.67 -2.71
N ALA A 36 -2.94 -13.21 -2.00
CA ALA A 36 -2.42 -13.91 -0.83
C ALA A 36 -3.40 -13.90 0.36
N VAL A 37 -4.19 -12.83 0.48
CA VAL A 37 -5.10 -12.63 1.64
C VAL A 37 -6.56 -12.97 1.34
N THR A 38 -6.92 -13.32 0.09
CA THR A 38 -8.31 -13.55 -0.31
C THR A 38 -8.52 -14.89 -1.02
N ARG A 39 -9.78 -15.22 -1.25
CA ARG A 39 -10.26 -16.32 -2.09
C ARG A 39 -11.35 -15.77 -3.02
N PRO A 40 -11.66 -16.40 -4.18
CA PRO A 40 -12.58 -15.85 -5.18
C PRO A 40 -13.98 -15.51 -4.68
N PHE A 41 -14.42 -16.09 -3.59
CA PHE A 41 -15.72 -15.78 -2.96
C PHE A 41 -15.65 -14.62 -1.96
N ASN A 42 -14.48 -14.03 -1.74
CA ASN A 42 -14.34 -12.88 -0.85
C ASN A 42 -14.69 -11.56 -1.54
N SER A 43 -14.80 -10.51 -0.74
CA SER A 43 -14.78 -9.13 -1.19
C SER A 43 -13.63 -8.35 -0.56
N ILE A 44 -13.17 -7.36 -1.32
CA ILE A 44 -12.12 -6.40 -0.95
C ILE A 44 -12.79 -5.04 -0.86
N LEU A 45 -12.70 -4.40 0.29
CA LEU A 45 -13.25 -3.06 0.51
C LEU A 45 -12.17 -2.01 0.25
N CYS A 46 -12.52 -0.94 -0.43
CA CYS A 46 -11.60 0.18 -0.69
C CYS A 46 -12.37 1.51 -0.83
N ALA A 47 -11.66 2.64 -0.76
CA ALA A 47 -12.25 3.92 -1.15
C ALA A 47 -12.63 3.90 -2.64
N GLU A 48 -13.65 4.66 -3.03
CA GLU A 48 -14.07 4.77 -4.44
C GLU A 48 -12.96 5.31 -5.35
N THR A 49 -12.05 6.13 -4.80
CA THR A 49 -10.88 6.69 -5.48
C THR A 49 -9.66 5.78 -5.48
N ALA A 50 -9.73 4.61 -4.80
CA ALA A 50 -8.59 3.72 -4.64
C ALA A 50 -8.03 3.24 -5.97
N HIS A 51 -6.70 3.18 -6.08
CA HIS A 51 -5.97 2.81 -7.29
C HIS A 51 -6.44 1.47 -7.86
N ILE A 52 -6.69 0.46 -7.01
CA ILE A 52 -7.20 -0.86 -7.42
C ILE A 52 -8.58 -0.82 -8.08
N ASN A 53 -9.37 0.23 -7.80
CA ASN A 53 -10.69 0.44 -8.39
C ASN A 53 -10.63 1.25 -9.68
N VAL A 54 -9.76 2.27 -9.77
CA VAL A 54 -9.78 3.29 -10.83
C VAL A 54 -8.69 3.07 -11.87
N ASP A 55 -7.44 2.78 -11.46
CA ASP A 55 -6.26 2.91 -12.31
C ASP A 55 -5.51 1.59 -12.59
N GLU A 56 -6.13 0.43 -12.32
CA GLU A 56 -5.50 -0.89 -12.57
C GLU A 56 -6.26 -1.73 -13.60
N CYS A 57 -7.14 -1.11 -14.38
CA CYS A 57 -7.88 -1.80 -15.45
C CYS A 57 -8.57 -3.10 -14.99
N GLY A 58 -9.05 -3.14 -13.72
CA GLY A 58 -9.67 -4.32 -13.12
C GLY A 58 -8.73 -5.49 -12.82
N ALA A 59 -7.40 -5.30 -12.89
CA ALA A 59 -6.45 -6.39 -12.67
C ALA A 59 -6.62 -7.09 -11.32
N PRO A 60 -6.79 -6.40 -10.17
CA PRO A 60 -7.01 -7.06 -8.89
C PRO A 60 -8.28 -7.91 -8.89
N ALA A 61 -9.41 -7.39 -9.37
CA ALA A 61 -10.66 -8.15 -9.46
C ALA A 61 -10.51 -9.38 -10.37
N ARG A 62 -9.87 -9.21 -11.55
CA ARG A 62 -9.65 -10.29 -12.52
C ARG A 62 -8.79 -11.41 -11.93
N MET A 63 -7.72 -11.06 -11.23
CA MET A 63 -6.71 -12.03 -10.78
C MET A 63 -7.10 -12.70 -9.45
N THR A 64 -7.80 -12.00 -8.57
CA THR A 64 -8.30 -12.56 -7.30
C THR A 64 -9.63 -13.29 -7.47
N GLY A 65 -10.43 -12.89 -8.46
CA GLY A 65 -11.83 -13.30 -8.59
C GLY A 65 -12.77 -12.66 -7.57
N CYS A 66 -12.27 -11.76 -6.73
CA CYS A 66 -13.03 -11.10 -5.68
C CYS A 66 -13.90 -9.95 -6.20
N ALA A 67 -15.00 -9.71 -5.52
CA ALA A 67 -15.73 -8.45 -5.66
C ALA A 67 -14.92 -7.29 -5.05
N ILE A 68 -14.79 -6.19 -5.80
CA ILE A 68 -14.30 -4.92 -5.24
C ILE A 68 -15.53 -4.15 -4.76
N VAL A 69 -15.56 -3.83 -3.47
CA VAL A 69 -16.66 -3.09 -2.83
C VAL A 69 -16.16 -1.72 -2.45
N THR A 70 -16.62 -0.72 -3.19
CA THR A 70 -16.21 0.67 -2.99
C THR A 70 -17.00 1.33 -1.86
N ILE A 71 -16.35 2.22 -1.14
CA ILE A 71 -16.91 3.02 -0.06
C ILE A 71 -16.68 4.50 -0.41
N PRO A 72 -17.73 5.33 -0.44
CA PRO A 72 -17.57 6.77 -0.59
C PRO A 72 -16.70 7.35 0.51
N ALA A 73 -15.61 7.99 0.12
CA ALA A 73 -14.63 8.59 1.01
C ALA A 73 -14.17 9.94 0.40
N PRO A 74 -14.80 11.07 0.79
CA PRO A 74 -14.61 12.36 0.13
C PRO A 74 -13.16 12.88 0.11
N ASP A 75 -12.38 12.49 1.10
CA ASP A 75 -10.96 12.80 1.23
C ASP A 75 -10.04 11.63 0.79
N GLY A 76 -10.62 10.56 0.23
CA GLY A 76 -9.89 9.37 -0.19
C GLY A 76 -9.48 8.44 0.95
N LYS A 77 -9.81 8.76 2.21
CA LYS A 77 -9.47 7.94 3.38
C LYS A 77 -10.67 7.17 3.91
N LEU A 78 -10.48 5.89 4.17
CA LEU A 78 -11.43 5.08 4.92
C LEU A 78 -11.25 5.33 6.43
N THR A 79 -12.36 5.23 7.16
CA THR A 79 -12.37 5.21 8.62
C THR A 79 -13.11 3.99 9.14
N PRO A 80 -12.93 3.60 10.41
CA PRO A 80 -13.73 2.53 11.01
C PRO A 80 -15.24 2.73 10.83
N GLU A 81 -15.72 3.97 10.93
CA GLU A 81 -17.15 4.32 10.79
C GLU A 81 -17.65 4.08 9.36
N LEU A 82 -16.83 4.35 8.34
CA LEU A 82 -17.17 4.11 6.93
C LEU A 82 -17.10 2.62 6.58
N ILE A 83 -16.17 1.88 7.18
CA ILE A 83 -15.97 0.44 6.94
C ILE A 83 -17.06 -0.39 7.63
N LYS A 84 -17.36 -0.12 8.89
CA LYS A 84 -18.23 -0.93 9.76
C LYS A 84 -19.59 -1.26 9.15
N PRO A 85 -20.31 -0.34 8.46
CA PRO A 85 -21.57 -0.66 7.80
C PRO A 85 -21.47 -1.67 6.66
N ARG A 86 -20.26 -1.95 6.16
CA ARG A 86 -19.99 -2.95 5.10
C ARG A 86 -19.59 -4.32 5.66
N LEU A 87 -19.37 -4.42 6.97
CA LEU A 87 -19.02 -5.66 7.66
C LEU A 87 -20.27 -6.40 8.11
N HIS A 88 -20.97 -7.00 7.14
CA HIS A 88 -22.20 -7.75 7.37
C HIS A 88 -22.27 -8.99 6.48
N ASN A 89 -23.30 -9.84 6.70
CA ASN A 89 -23.57 -11.06 5.92
C ASN A 89 -22.44 -12.13 6.00
N PHE A 90 -21.62 -12.11 7.04
CA PHE A 90 -20.64 -13.17 7.27
C PHE A 90 -21.34 -14.54 7.40
N GLY A 91 -20.83 -15.55 6.69
CA GLY A 91 -21.38 -16.92 6.68
C GLY A 91 -22.63 -17.10 5.82
N VAL A 92 -23.18 -16.04 5.23
CA VAL A 92 -24.32 -16.15 4.31
C VAL A 92 -23.83 -16.54 2.92
N CYS A 93 -24.19 -17.73 2.43
CA CYS A 93 -23.67 -18.31 1.18
C CYS A 93 -24.05 -17.54 -0.09
N HIS A 94 -25.06 -16.65 -0.03
CA HIS A 94 -25.50 -15.83 -1.17
C HIS A 94 -24.68 -14.54 -1.35
N HIS A 95 -23.78 -14.22 -0.42
CA HIS A 95 -23.03 -12.96 -0.43
C HIS A 95 -21.52 -13.21 -0.46
N SER A 96 -20.79 -12.34 -1.17
CA SER A 96 -19.34 -12.32 -1.06
C SER A 96 -18.92 -11.99 0.38
N GLN A 97 -17.88 -12.64 0.85
CA GLN A 97 -17.45 -12.54 2.26
C GLN A 97 -16.37 -11.46 2.41
N PRO A 98 -16.60 -10.38 3.16
CA PRO A 98 -15.57 -9.37 3.42
C PRO A 98 -14.31 -10.01 4.02
N LYS A 99 -13.13 -9.75 3.43
CA LYS A 99 -11.88 -10.38 3.89
C LYS A 99 -10.70 -9.44 3.96
N ALA A 100 -10.64 -8.43 3.11
CA ALA A 100 -9.55 -7.46 3.10
C ALA A 100 -10.09 -6.04 2.94
N VAL A 101 -9.41 -5.09 3.57
CA VAL A 101 -9.53 -3.66 3.28
C VAL A 101 -8.23 -3.20 2.66
N TYR A 102 -8.33 -2.44 1.59
CA TYR A 102 -7.23 -1.77 0.90
C TYR A 102 -7.25 -0.28 1.22
N ILE A 103 -6.11 0.25 1.62
CA ILE A 103 -5.88 1.69 1.78
C ILE A 103 -4.61 2.10 1.03
N SER A 104 -4.53 3.35 0.57
CA SER A 104 -3.32 3.92 -0.06
C SER A 104 -2.66 4.93 0.87
N GLN A 105 -1.36 4.82 1.06
CA GLN A 105 -0.56 5.75 1.83
C GLN A 105 0.58 6.33 0.96
N VAL A 106 0.47 7.53 0.50
CA VAL A 106 -0.56 8.57 0.55
C VAL A 106 -1.75 8.20 -0.35
N SER A 107 -2.96 8.66 -0.03
CA SER A 107 -4.15 8.40 -0.84
C SER A 107 -4.02 9.03 -2.24
N GLU A 108 -4.87 8.62 -3.16
CA GLU A 108 -4.93 9.18 -4.53
C GLU A 108 -5.32 10.67 -4.54
N LEU A 109 -5.93 11.16 -3.48
CA LEU A 109 -6.28 12.57 -3.28
C LEU A 109 -5.21 13.36 -2.51
N GLY A 110 -4.05 12.75 -2.21
CA GLY A 110 -2.95 13.42 -1.51
C GLY A 110 -3.13 13.55 0.00
N THR A 111 -4.10 12.87 0.59
CA THR A 111 -4.31 12.85 2.03
C THR A 111 -3.48 11.74 2.69
N ILE A 112 -3.13 11.93 3.94
CA ILE A 112 -2.25 11.03 4.69
C ILE A 112 -3.01 10.43 5.87
N TYR A 113 -2.92 9.11 6.05
CA TYR A 113 -3.35 8.45 7.28
C TYR A 113 -2.32 8.69 8.38
N THR A 114 -2.76 9.09 9.56
CA THR A 114 -1.90 9.08 10.75
C THR A 114 -1.69 7.64 11.24
N ILE A 115 -0.72 7.43 12.13
CA ILE A 115 -0.46 6.11 12.72
C ILE A 115 -1.70 5.61 13.47
N GLU A 116 -2.38 6.50 14.20
CA GLU A 116 -3.59 6.19 14.96
C GLU A 116 -4.76 5.82 14.05
N GLU A 117 -4.92 6.48 12.90
CA GLU A 117 -5.96 6.15 11.91
C GLU A 117 -5.72 4.76 11.30
N VAL A 118 -4.47 4.45 10.91
CA VAL A 118 -4.12 3.11 10.40
C VAL A 118 -4.39 2.05 11.47
N LYS A 119 -3.96 2.31 12.71
CA LYS A 119 -4.17 1.40 13.84
C LYS A 119 -5.65 1.15 14.11
N ALA A 120 -6.47 2.20 14.11
CA ALA A 120 -7.91 2.07 14.35
C ALA A 120 -8.59 1.19 13.27
N ILE A 121 -8.17 1.32 12.01
CA ILE A 121 -8.65 0.45 10.93
C ILE A 121 -8.17 -0.99 11.17
N ALA A 122 -6.89 -1.20 11.45
CA ALA A 122 -6.32 -2.52 11.69
C ALA A 122 -7.02 -3.24 12.87
N ASP A 123 -7.19 -2.55 13.99
CA ASP A 123 -7.87 -3.10 15.19
C ASP A 123 -9.31 -3.52 14.87
N LEU A 124 -10.05 -2.71 14.10
CA LEU A 124 -11.38 -3.09 13.63
C LEU A 124 -11.33 -4.36 12.78
N LEU A 125 -10.47 -4.40 11.77
CA LEU A 125 -10.40 -5.52 10.83
C LEU A 125 -9.99 -6.83 11.51
N HIS A 126 -9.00 -6.77 12.39
CA HIS A 126 -8.54 -7.93 13.13
C HIS A 126 -9.62 -8.52 14.04
N SER A 127 -10.52 -7.68 14.60
CA SER A 127 -11.67 -8.16 15.36
C SER A 127 -12.67 -8.98 14.52
N TYR A 128 -12.63 -8.84 13.19
CA TYR A 128 -13.42 -9.60 12.22
C TYR A 128 -12.60 -10.69 11.47
N ASN A 129 -11.37 -10.97 11.89
CA ASN A 129 -10.44 -11.86 11.18
C ASN A 129 -10.21 -11.46 9.71
N MET A 130 -10.17 -10.17 9.44
CA MET A 130 -9.87 -9.58 8.14
C MET A 130 -8.45 -9.02 8.11
N TYR A 131 -7.94 -8.75 6.91
CA TYR A 131 -6.61 -8.23 6.68
C TYR A 131 -6.63 -6.77 6.22
N LEU A 132 -5.62 -6.02 6.66
CA LEU A 132 -5.33 -4.67 6.16
C LEU A 132 -4.19 -4.73 5.14
N HIS A 133 -4.50 -4.41 3.87
CA HIS A 133 -3.50 -4.19 2.82
C HIS A 133 -3.26 -2.69 2.66
N MET A 134 -2.00 -2.28 2.75
CA MET A 134 -1.59 -0.91 2.45
C MET A 134 -0.85 -0.84 1.12
N ASP A 135 -1.33 -0.02 0.19
CA ASP A 135 -0.55 0.44 -0.95
C ASP A 135 0.38 1.56 -0.50
N GLY A 136 1.65 1.24 -0.42
CA GLY A 136 2.73 2.13 -0.01
C GLY A 136 3.52 2.72 -1.18
N ALA A 137 2.91 2.90 -2.35
CA ALA A 137 3.57 3.51 -3.51
C ALA A 137 4.13 4.92 -3.20
N ARG A 138 3.56 5.60 -2.20
CA ARG A 138 4.01 6.92 -1.70
C ARG A 138 4.27 6.91 -0.19
N LEU A 139 4.59 5.77 0.39
CA LEU A 139 4.86 5.62 1.83
C LEU A 139 5.96 6.57 2.31
N ALA A 140 7.03 6.72 1.51
CA ALA A 140 8.13 7.62 1.83
C ALA A 140 7.67 9.07 2.03
N ASN A 141 6.75 9.56 1.19
CA ASN A 141 6.18 10.91 1.30
C ASN A 141 5.38 11.06 2.59
N ALA A 142 4.58 10.05 2.96
CA ALA A 142 3.83 10.04 4.21
C ALA A 142 4.76 10.07 5.43
N CYS A 143 5.79 9.22 5.45
CA CYS A 143 6.77 9.19 6.55
C CYS A 143 7.52 10.51 6.68
N ALA A 144 7.91 11.12 5.56
CA ALA A 144 8.58 12.44 5.55
C ALA A 144 7.68 13.55 6.12
N TYR A 145 6.37 13.48 5.85
CA TYR A 145 5.39 14.44 6.39
C TYR A 145 5.11 14.20 7.87
N LEU A 146 4.84 12.95 8.26
CA LEU A 146 4.52 12.57 9.63
C LEU A 146 5.74 12.58 10.56
N ASN A 147 6.95 12.70 9.99
CA ASN A 147 8.22 12.57 10.71
C ASN A 147 8.31 11.28 11.52
N CYS A 148 7.94 10.17 10.92
CA CYS A 148 7.96 8.83 11.50
C CYS A 148 8.75 7.84 10.62
N SER A 149 9.09 6.70 11.18
CA SER A 149 9.67 5.58 10.44
C SER A 149 8.60 4.86 9.59
N MET A 150 9.04 4.15 8.55
CA MET A 150 8.16 3.29 7.76
C MET A 150 7.53 2.18 8.62
N ARG A 151 8.25 1.70 9.62
CA ARG A 151 7.79 0.65 10.53
C ARG A 151 6.60 1.10 11.38
N GLU A 152 6.68 2.31 11.97
CA GLU A 152 5.64 2.85 12.84
C GLU A 152 4.29 2.98 12.14
N VAL A 153 4.26 3.44 10.88
CA VAL A 153 3.02 3.66 10.13
C VAL A 153 2.54 2.42 9.37
N THR A 154 3.27 1.32 9.42
CA THR A 154 2.91 0.06 8.77
C THR A 154 2.72 -1.07 9.77
N VAL A 155 3.74 -1.91 9.97
CA VAL A 155 3.64 -3.13 10.79
C VAL A 155 3.28 -2.83 12.25
N ASP A 156 3.85 -1.81 12.86
CA ASP A 156 3.53 -1.44 14.25
C ASP A 156 2.11 -0.85 14.38
N ALA A 157 1.57 -0.25 13.29
CA ALA A 157 0.17 0.18 13.21
C ALA A 157 -0.81 -0.94 12.84
N GLY A 158 -0.33 -2.16 12.59
CA GLY A 158 -1.17 -3.34 12.35
C GLY A 158 -1.44 -3.66 10.87
N VAL A 159 -0.69 -3.10 9.93
CA VAL A 159 -0.75 -3.51 8.52
C VAL A 159 -0.29 -4.96 8.38
N ASP A 160 -1.05 -5.80 7.67
CA ASP A 160 -0.75 -7.22 7.49
C ASP A 160 0.12 -7.48 6.26
N ILE A 161 -0.10 -6.69 5.20
CA ILE A 161 0.62 -6.79 3.93
C ILE A 161 0.75 -5.42 3.29
N LEU A 162 1.92 -5.13 2.74
CA LEU A 162 2.29 -3.85 2.17
C LEU A 162 2.74 -4.02 0.71
N SER A 163 2.21 -3.23 -0.20
CA SER A 163 2.82 -2.97 -1.51
C SER A 163 3.83 -1.84 -1.35
N PHE A 164 5.11 -2.18 -1.18
CA PHE A 164 6.17 -1.21 -0.91
C PHE A 164 6.74 -0.66 -2.21
N GLY A 165 6.50 0.61 -2.47
CA GLY A 165 6.89 1.31 -3.69
C GLY A 165 8.21 2.05 -3.58
N GLY A 166 9.10 1.83 -4.56
CA GLY A 166 10.32 2.59 -4.72
C GLY A 166 10.37 3.40 -6.02
N THR A 167 9.63 3.00 -7.03
CA THR A 167 9.64 3.62 -8.37
C THR A 167 9.25 5.09 -8.34
N LYS A 168 8.24 5.48 -7.55
CA LYS A 168 7.79 6.88 -7.43
C LYS A 168 8.71 7.76 -6.57
N ASN A 169 9.76 7.18 -5.98
CA ASN A 169 10.67 7.88 -5.07
C ASN A 169 12.16 7.69 -5.43
N GLY A 170 12.47 7.53 -6.73
CA GLY A 170 13.82 7.58 -7.26
C GLY A 170 14.44 6.26 -7.69
N MET A 171 13.79 5.12 -7.48
CA MET A 171 14.21 3.86 -8.10
C MET A 171 13.85 3.86 -9.59
N MET A 172 14.65 3.18 -10.40
CA MET A 172 14.39 3.04 -11.84
C MET A 172 13.10 2.25 -12.09
N MET A 173 12.92 1.13 -11.40
CA MET A 173 11.74 0.28 -11.44
C MET A 173 11.80 -0.77 -10.33
N GLY A 174 10.65 -1.27 -9.93
CA GLY A 174 10.54 -2.37 -8.96
C GLY A 174 9.81 -1.96 -7.70
N GLU A 175 9.02 -2.90 -7.23
CA GLU A 175 8.23 -2.81 -6.01
C GLU A 175 8.49 -4.08 -5.18
N ALA A 176 8.06 -4.08 -3.93
CA ALA A 176 8.08 -5.27 -3.09
C ALA A 176 6.72 -5.48 -2.41
N VAL A 177 6.19 -6.69 -2.51
CA VAL A 177 5.13 -7.12 -1.59
C VAL A 177 5.79 -7.54 -0.31
N VAL A 178 5.50 -6.87 0.80
CA VAL A 178 6.07 -7.20 2.11
C VAL A 178 4.96 -7.74 2.99
N SER A 179 5.05 -9.02 3.34
CA SER A 179 4.15 -9.65 4.30
C SER A 179 4.70 -9.53 5.71
N PHE A 180 3.81 -9.22 6.66
CA PHE A 180 4.11 -9.17 8.09
C PHE A 180 3.48 -10.33 8.86
N ARG A 181 2.79 -11.27 8.14
CA ARG A 181 2.11 -12.43 8.72
C ARG A 181 2.64 -13.73 8.11
N PRO A 182 3.05 -14.70 8.92
CA PRO A 182 3.56 -15.99 8.42
C PRO A 182 2.58 -16.73 7.51
N GLU A 183 1.29 -16.74 7.86
CA GLU A 183 0.22 -17.41 7.10
C GLU A 183 -0.01 -16.81 5.72
N ILE A 184 0.29 -15.50 5.54
CA ILE A 184 0.25 -14.82 4.24
C ILE A 184 1.51 -15.18 3.44
N THR A 185 2.66 -15.19 4.10
CA THR A 185 3.98 -15.40 3.50
C THR A 185 4.09 -16.75 2.80
N GLU A 186 3.51 -17.80 3.35
CA GLU A 186 3.64 -19.17 2.90
C GLU A 186 3.37 -19.35 1.39
N ASN A 187 2.34 -18.69 0.88
CA ASN A 187 1.89 -18.88 -0.50
C ASN A 187 2.28 -17.74 -1.46
N LEU A 188 2.86 -16.65 -0.97
CA LEU A 188 3.18 -15.46 -1.78
C LEU A 188 4.08 -15.76 -2.99
N GLN A 189 5.04 -16.68 -2.86
CA GLN A 189 5.91 -17.05 -3.96
C GLN A 189 5.16 -17.64 -5.15
N TYR A 190 4.08 -18.37 -4.91
CA TYR A 190 3.26 -19.00 -5.95
C TYR A 190 2.38 -17.96 -6.63
N PHE A 191 1.73 -17.08 -5.88
CA PHE A 191 0.94 -15.97 -6.41
C PHE A 191 1.80 -15.03 -7.25
N ARG A 192 3.02 -14.67 -6.77
CA ARG A 192 3.97 -13.87 -7.54
C ARG A 192 4.33 -14.54 -8.88
N LYS A 193 4.60 -15.85 -8.88
CA LYS A 193 4.94 -16.58 -10.10
C LYS A 193 3.74 -16.67 -11.05
N GLN A 194 2.56 -17.00 -10.51
CA GLN A 194 1.32 -17.15 -11.27
C GLN A 194 0.89 -15.83 -11.92
N SER A 195 1.11 -14.70 -11.24
CA SER A 195 0.85 -13.34 -11.75
C SER A 195 1.94 -12.81 -12.69
N ALA A 196 2.87 -13.64 -13.14
CA ALA A 196 4.01 -13.28 -13.98
C ALA A 196 4.94 -12.20 -13.40
N GLN A 197 4.93 -12.01 -12.07
CA GLN A 197 5.70 -11.00 -11.38
C GLN A 197 7.09 -11.49 -10.90
N LEU A 198 7.48 -12.71 -11.21
CA LEU A 198 8.80 -13.25 -10.90
C LEU A 198 9.77 -13.06 -12.07
N ALA A 199 10.66 -12.06 -11.96
CA ALA A 199 11.72 -11.83 -12.94
C ALA A 199 12.77 -12.97 -12.92
N SER A 200 13.22 -13.44 -14.09
CA SER A 200 14.29 -14.45 -14.17
C SER A 200 15.63 -13.94 -13.60
N LYS A 201 15.89 -12.65 -13.73
CA LYS A 201 17.07 -11.94 -13.19
C LYS A 201 16.64 -10.99 -12.06
N LEU A 202 15.95 -11.52 -11.06
CA LEU A 202 15.34 -10.76 -9.95
C LEU A 202 16.31 -9.79 -9.27
N ARG A 203 17.62 -10.10 -9.25
CA ARG A 203 18.64 -9.24 -8.67
C ARG A 203 18.68 -7.82 -9.24
N TYR A 204 18.28 -7.61 -10.52
CA TYR A 204 18.27 -6.27 -11.11
C TYR A 204 17.11 -5.40 -10.59
N LEU A 205 16.05 -6.01 -10.08
CA LEU A 205 15.00 -5.30 -9.37
C LEU A 205 15.41 -5.08 -7.91
N SER A 206 15.78 -6.16 -7.23
CA SER A 206 16.00 -6.14 -5.79
C SER A 206 17.21 -5.31 -5.36
N CYS A 207 18.30 -5.29 -6.15
CA CYS A 207 19.52 -4.54 -5.77
C CYS A 207 19.29 -3.04 -5.58
N GLN A 208 18.27 -2.47 -6.23
CA GLN A 208 17.95 -1.05 -6.13
C GLN A 208 17.42 -0.67 -4.74
N PHE A 209 16.82 -1.61 -4.00
CA PHE A 209 16.36 -1.37 -2.63
C PHE A 209 17.51 -1.14 -1.65
N ILE A 210 18.73 -1.64 -1.95
CA ILE A 210 19.88 -1.48 -1.08
C ILE A 210 20.25 0.02 -0.97
N PRO A 211 20.70 0.70 -2.05
CA PRO A 211 21.04 2.13 -1.97
C PRO A 211 19.81 3.00 -1.64
N TYR A 212 18.60 2.59 -2.07
CA TYR A 212 17.39 3.33 -1.77
C TYR A 212 17.12 3.45 -0.26
N LEU A 213 17.37 2.37 0.50
CA LEU A 213 17.15 2.31 1.96
C LEU A 213 18.40 2.65 2.77
N GLU A 214 19.55 2.85 2.13
CA GLU A 214 20.78 3.28 2.79
C GLU A 214 20.85 4.81 2.94
N ASN A 215 21.45 5.25 4.05
CA ASN A 215 21.75 6.65 4.32
C ASN A 215 20.55 7.60 4.16
N ASP A 216 19.33 7.10 4.45
CA ASP A 216 18.08 7.85 4.36
C ASP A 216 17.79 8.46 2.98
N LEU A 217 18.33 7.90 1.89
CA LEU A 217 18.10 8.40 0.53
C LEU A 217 16.61 8.46 0.19
N TRP A 218 15.84 7.45 0.60
CA TRP A 218 14.39 7.42 0.44
C TRP A 218 13.69 8.62 1.11
N LEU A 219 14.17 9.02 2.30
CA LEU A 219 13.62 10.13 3.07
C LEU A 219 14.04 11.48 2.48
N GLU A 220 15.28 11.61 2.03
CA GLU A 220 15.77 12.80 1.35
C GLU A 220 14.95 13.07 0.07
N ASN A 221 14.76 12.06 -0.77
CA ASN A 221 13.95 12.18 -1.98
C ASN A 221 12.52 12.61 -1.68
N ALA A 222 11.88 11.98 -0.69
CA ALA A 222 10.53 12.30 -0.27
C ALA A 222 10.40 13.74 0.28
N ARG A 223 11.35 14.17 1.12
CA ARG A 223 11.38 15.56 1.63
C ARG A 223 11.52 16.59 0.52
N LYS A 224 12.36 16.32 -0.48
CA LYS A 224 12.51 17.20 -1.66
C LYS A 224 11.21 17.28 -2.45
N ALA A 225 10.56 16.15 -2.69
CA ALA A 225 9.28 16.08 -3.40
C ALA A 225 8.19 16.86 -2.65
N ASN A 226 8.02 16.60 -1.36
CA ASN A 226 7.03 17.27 -0.51
C ASN A 226 7.28 18.80 -0.46
N SER A 227 8.53 19.23 -0.26
CA SER A 227 8.91 20.64 -0.25
C SER A 227 8.61 21.32 -1.59
N SER A 228 8.87 20.66 -2.72
CA SER A 228 8.60 21.20 -4.05
C SER A 228 7.11 21.34 -4.31
N ALA A 229 6.31 20.34 -3.91
CA ALA A 229 4.85 20.38 -4.00
C ALA A 229 4.26 21.51 -3.16
N TYR A 230 4.73 21.67 -1.91
CA TYR A 230 4.34 22.78 -1.03
C TYR A 230 4.64 24.15 -1.65
N ARG A 231 5.86 24.33 -2.16
CA ARG A 231 6.26 25.60 -2.83
C ARG A 231 5.38 25.92 -4.04
N LEU A 232 5.04 24.90 -4.84
CA LEU A 232 4.15 25.05 -5.98
C LEU A 232 2.75 25.46 -5.50
N ALA A 233 2.20 24.79 -4.50
CA ALA A 233 0.90 25.10 -3.94
C ALA A 233 0.83 26.55 -3.42
N GLU A 234 1.85 26.99 -2.65
CA GLU A 234 1.92 28.36 -2.16
C GLU A 234 2.01 29.41 -3.31
N ALA A 235 2.77 29.12 -4.35
CA ALA A 235 2.85 29.99 -5.51
C ALA A 235 1.52 30.12 -6.25
N LEU A 236 0.76 29.03 -6.34
CA LEU A 236 -0.52 28.98 -7.05
C LEU A 236 -1.68 29.64 -6.27
N LYS A 237 -1.58 29.78 -4.94
CA LYS A 237 -2.58 30.53 -4.13
C LYS A 237 -2.78 31.98 -4.59
N LYS A 238 -1.81 32.57 -5.30
CA LYS A 238 -1.88 33.91 -5.85
C LYS A 238 -2.85 34.03 -7.03
N TYR A 239 -3.32 32.94 -7.59
CA TYR A 239 -4.17 32.88 -8.77
C TYR A 239 -5.55 32.34 -8.39
N PRO A 240 -6.54 33.22 -8.11
CA PRO A 240 -7.86 32.80 -7.60
C PRO A 240 -8.67 31.96 -8.59
N GLN A 241 -8.29 31.99 -9.88
CA GLN A 241 -8.88 31.12 -10.92
C GLN A 241 -8.41 29.67 -10.84
N ILE A 242 -7.31 29.39 -10.12
CA ILE A 242 -6.80 28.03 -9.90
C ILE A 242 -7.40 27.50 -8.61
N ARG A 243 -8.20 26.44 -8.74
CA ARG A 243 -8.75 25.72 -7.60
C ARG A 243 -8.08 24.37 -7.46
N PHE A 244 -7.61 24.07 -6.26
CA PHE A 244 -7.12 22.73 -5.92
C PHE A 244 -8.26 21.96 -5.28
N THR A 245 -8.61 20.82 -5.85
CA THR A 245 -9.48 19.82 -5.21
C THR A 245 -8.70 18.96 -4.24
N LEU A 246 -7.37 18.98 -4.34
CA LEU A 246 -6.43 18.21 -3.53
C LEU A 246 -5.82 19.09 -2.46
N SER A 247 -5.63 18.54 -1.28
CA SER A 247 -4.82 19.17 -0.25
C SER A 247 -3.34 18.95 -0.57
N LEU A 248 -2.78 19.75 -1.50
CA LEU A 248 -1.33 19.73 -1.77
C LEU A 248 -0.47 20.10 -0.54
N ILE A 249 -1.12 20.47 0.56
CA ILE A 249 -0.47 20.78 1.84
C ILE A 249 -0.04 19.50 2.56
N HIS A 250 -0.51 18.34 2.12
CA HIS A 250 -0.28 17.03 2.75
C HIS A 250 0.57 16.08 1.89
N ILE A 251 1.30 16.61 0.90
CA ILE A 251 2.29 15.85 0.13
C ILE A 251 3.69 16.37 0.43
#